data_5976d833babf3511b1e3766e065a25d3
#
_entry.id   5976d833babf3511b1e3766e065a25d3
#
_cell.length_a   1.000
_cell.length_b   1.000
_cell.length_c   1.000
_cell.angle_alpha   90.00
_cell.angle_beta   90.00
_cell.angle_gamma   90.00
#
_symmetry.space_group_name_H-M   'P 1'
#
loop_
_entity.id
_entity.type
_entity.pdbx_description
1 polymer ?
#
loop_
_entity_poly.entity_id
_entity_poly.type
_entity_poly.pdbx_seq_one_letter_code
_entity_poly.pdbx_strand_id
1 'polypeptide(L)'
;MAASAQQVQGAQAQGAVVTVSAAASLGDAMREVAQRFERQHTGVRVRLNVAASGVLVQQMAQGAPVDVLVSADAATMDRAQRERLVDASTRRVIAGNALVLAVPNAPDHTGVVPVRSLNDLGTPQVRRVAIGKPATVPAGLHAREALEAAGLWATVAPRIVPADSVRQVLDYLARGEVDAGFVYRTDAAAQPARVRVVQVVPTARPVMYPAAVAQQAPQPALAREFLRFLLSEPAQAVLRDRGFAPAVP
;
A
#
# COMPACT_ATOMS: atom_id res chain seq x y z
N MET A 1 7.93 -67.23 -4.79
CA MET A 1 7.28 -66.14 -5.55
C MET A 1 6.88 -65.08 -4.56
N ALA A 2 7.68 -64.03 -4.42
CA ALA A 2 7.39 -62.90 -3.55
C ALA A 2 7.01 -61.70 -4.43
N ALA A 3 5.77 -61.25 -4.31
CA ALA A 3 5.25 -60.09 -5.02
C ALA A 3 5.67 -58.82 -4.28
N SER A 4 6.53 -58.01 -4.89
CA SER A 4 6.92 -56.70 -4.43
C SER A 4 5.76 -55.72 -4.65
N ALA A 5 5.13 -55.27 -3.57
CA ALA A 5 4.19 -54.17 -3.58
C ALA A 5 4.98 -52.85 -3.71
N GLN A 6 4.96 -52.23 -4.90
CA GLN A 6 5.41 -50.85 -5.12
C GLN A 6 4.45 -49.89 -4.43
N GLN A 7 4.93 -49.28 -3.34
CA GLN A 7 4.28 -48.12 -2.76
C GLN A 7 4.42 -46.93 -3.73
N VAL A 8 3.35 -46.60 -4.41
CA VAL A 8 3.22 -45.30 -5.11
C VAL A 8 3.07 -44.25 -4.02
N GLN A 9 4.19 -43.63 -3.65
CA GLN A 9 4.16 -42.39 -2.86
C GLN A 9 3.48 -41.33 -3.71
N GLY A 10 2.26 -40.97 -3.30
CA GLY A 10 1.52 -39.86 -3.88
C GLY A 10 2.32 -38.57 -3.69
N ALA A 11 2.89 -38.07 -4.79
CA ALA A 11 3.37 -36.70 -4.87
C ALA A 11 2.18 -35.78 -4.54
N GLN A 12 2.17 -35.20 -3.35
CA GLN A 12 1.25 -34.12 -3.04
C GLN A 12 1.51 -33.04 -4.09
N ALA A 13 0.55 -32.81 -4.97
CA ALA A 13 0.58 -31.73 -5.93
C ALA A 13 0.76 -30.44 -5.11
N GLN A 14 1.98 -29.89 -5.12
CA GLN A 14 2.23 -28.57 -4.54
C GLN A 14 1.35 -27.60 -5.32
N GLY A 15 0.33 -27.05 -4.64
CA GLY A 15 -0.61 -26.13 -5.25
C GLY A 15 0.13 -24.95 -5.91
N ALA A 16 -0.37 -24.45 -7.02
CA ALA A 16 0.21 -23.31 -7.72
C ALA A 16 0.24 -22.08 -6.80
N VAL A 17 1.35 -21.37 -6.80
CA VAL A 17 1.52 -20.16 -5.95
C VAL A 17 1.64 -18.93 -6.83
N VAL A 18 0.76 -17.96 -6.64
CA VAL A 18 0.89 -16.62 -7.23
C VAL A 18 1.45 -15.65 -6.19
N THR A 19 2.55 -14.99 -6.52
CA THR A 19 3.20 -14.01 -5.64
C THR A 19 2.76 -12.60 -6.02
N VAL A 20 2.11 -11.91 -5.08
CA VAL A 20 1.58 -10.57 -5.26
C VAL A 20 2.34 -9.60 -4.37
N SER A 21 3.05 -8.66 -4.98
CA SER A 21 3.71 -7.53 -4.31
C SER A 21 2.73 -6.35 -4.25
N ALA A 22 2.28 -5.99 -3.05
CA ALA A 22 1.27 -4.97 -2.84
C ALA A 22 1.74 -3.85 -1.90
N ALA A 23 1.36 -2.61 -2.24
CA ALA A 23 1.64 -1.45 -1.41
C ALA A 23 1.11 -1.63 0.03
N ALA A 24 1.86 -1.13 1.02
CA ALA A 24 1.59 -1.33 2.45
C ALA A 24 0.16 -0.93 2.87
N SER A 25 -0.38 0.15 2.31
CA SER A 25 -1.75 0.61 2.57
C SER A 25 -2.85 -0.37 2.12
N LEU A 26 -2.54 -1.27 1.18
CA LEU A 26 -3.45 -2.31 0.70
C LEU A 26 -3.38 -3.60 1.54
N GLY A 27 -2.45 -3.74 2.47
CA GLY A 27 -2.13 -5.02 3.11
C GLY A 27 -3.35 -5.77 3.66
N ASP A 28 -4.25 -5.09 4.37
CA ASP A 28 -5.44 -5.71 4.95
C ASP A 28 -6.47 -6.10 3.89
N ALA A 29 -6.70 -5.22 2.91
CA ALA A 29 -7.61 -5.50 1.80
C ALA A 29 -7.09 -6.67 0.95
N MET A 30 -5.80 -6.69 0.64
CA MET A 30 -5.19 -7.74 -0.19
C MET A 30 -5.17 -9.10 0.49
N ARG A 31 -5.07 -9.18 1.83
CA ARG A 31 -5.24 -10.44 2.56
C ARG A 31 -6.64 -11.03 2.36
N GLU A 32 -7.66 -10.20 2.45
CA GLU A 32 -9.03 -10.64 2.25
C GLU A 32 -9.31 -11.01 0.78
N VAL A 33 -8.82 -10.19 -0.16
CA VAL A 33 -8.89 -10.49 -1.60
C VAL A 33 -8.21 -11.83 -1.93
N ALA A 34 -7.00 -12.05 -1.38
CA ALA A 34 -6.26 -13.30 -1.56
C ALA A 34 -7.06 -14.51 -1.08
N GLN A 35 -7.64 -14.43 0.12
CA GLN A 35 -8.51 -15.50 0.65
C GLN A 35 -9.73 -15.76 -0.24
N ARG A 36 -10.36 -14.71 -0.79
CA ARG A 36 -11.50 -14.87 -1.70
C ARG A 36 -11.07 -15.52 -3.02
N PHE A 37 -9.91 -15.14 -3.55
CA PHE A 37 -9.34 -15.75 -4.74
C PHE A 37 -9.03 -17.24 -4.53
N GLU A 38 -8.35 -17.59 -3.44
CA GLU A 38 -8.00 -18.97 -3.09
C GLU A 38 -9.24 -19.88 -2.94
N ARG A 39 -10.34 -19.35 -2.38
CA ARG A 39 -11.61 -20.11 -2.29
C ARG A 39 -12.23 -20.44 -3.65
N GLN A 40 -12.01 -19.59 -4.66
CA GLN A 40 -12.52 -19.80 -6.01
C GLN A 40 -11.59 -20.65 -6.89
N HIS A 41 -10.33 -20.81 -6.47
CA HIS A 41 -9.28 -21.48 -7.24
C HIS A 41 -8.64 -22.58 -6.37
N THR A 42 -9.31 -23.73 -6.32
CA THR A 42 -8.85 -24.88 -5.53
C THR A 42 -7.41 -25.28 -5.91
N GLY A 43 -6.56 -25.45 -4.91
CA GLY A 43 -5.13 -25.79 -5.13
C GLY A 43 -4.22 -24.60 -5.45
N VAL A 44 -4.76 -23.36 -5.48
CA VAL A 44 -3.97 -22.14 -5.64
C VAL A 44 -3.72 -21.48 -4.28
N ARG A 45 -2.53 -20.93 -4.10
CA ARG A 45 -2.15 -20.09 -2.95
C ARG A 45 -1.68 -18.73 -3.42
N VAL A 46 -2.04 -17.68 -2.67
CA VAL A 46 -1.55 -16.32 -2.89
C VAL A 46 -0.50 -15.98 -1.83
N ARG A 47 0.73 -15.73 -2.28
CA ARG A 47 1.79 -15.22 -1.41
C ARG A 47 1.82 -13.72 -1.51
N LEU A 48 1.53 -13.03 -0.41
CA LEU A 48 1.58 -11.57 -0.35
C LEU A 48 2.95 -11.10 0.15
N ASN A 49 3.57 -10.20 -0.61
CA ASN A 49 4.70 -9.39 -0.20
C ASN A 49 4.21 -7.94 -0.02
N VAL A 50 4.18 -7.44 1.21
CA VAL A 50 3.58 -6.14 1.53
C VAL A 50 4.67 -5.19 2.03
N ALA A 51 4.94 -4.12 1.25
CA ALA A 51 5.94 -3.11 1.58
C ALA A 51 5.60 -1.76 0.91
N ALA A 52 6.45 -0.74 1.08
CA ALA A 52 6.33 0.49 0.30
C ALA A 52 6.51 0.20 -1.20
N SER A 53 5.74 0.86 -2.04
CA SER A 53 5.72 0.58 -3.50
C SER A 53 7.11 0.69 -4.15
N GLY A 54 7.89 1.71 -3.76
CA GLY A 54 9.25 1.88 -4.28
C GLY A 54 10.21 0.75 -3.86
N VAL A 55 10.03 0.20 -2.66
CA VAL A 55 10.80 -0.96 -2.17
C VAL A 55 10.43 -2.21 -2.97
N LEU A 56 9.15 -2.41 -3.26
CA LEU A 56 8.69 -3.55 -4.08
C LEU A 56 9.29 -3.51 -5.49
N VAL A 57 9.34 -2.33 -6.12
CA VAL A 57 9.97 -2.14 -7.43
C VAL A 57 11.48 -2.42 -7.36
N GLN A 58 12.16 -1.97 -6.30
CA GLN A 58 13.57 -2.30 -6.09
C GLN A 58 13.82 -3.80 -5.96
N GLN A 59 12.98 -4.51 -5.19
CA GLN A 59 13.07 -5.97 -5.06
C GLN A 59 12.89 -6.68 -6.41
N MET A 60 11.93 -6.22 -7.23
CA MET A 60 11.74 -6.75 -8.59
C MET A 60 12.96 -6.50 -9.48
N ALA A 61 13.55 -5.29 -9.42
CA ALA A 61 14.76 -4.97 -10.16
C ALA A 61 15.98 -5.81 -9.73
N GLN A 62 15.98 -6.29 -8.48
CA GLN A 62 16.99 -7.21 -7.94
C GLN A 62 16.66 -8.69 -8.21
N GLY A 63 15.63 -8.99 -9.02
CA GLY A 63 15.28 -10.35 -9.42
C GLY A 63 14.34 -11.08 -8.46
N ALA A 64 13.66 -10.40 -7.53
CA ALA A 64 12.66 -11.05 -6.69
C ALA A 64 11.52 -11.62 -7.57
N PRO A 65 11.13 -12.89 -7.38
CA PRO A 65 10.06 -13.51 -8.15
C PRO A 65 8.70 -12.91 -7.74
N VAL A 66 8.07 -12.19 -8.66
CA VAL A 66 6.77 -11.53 -8.48
C VAL A 66 5.89 -11.86 -9.70
N ASP A 67 4.64 -12.15 -9.46
CA ASP A 67 3.64 -12.36 -10.50
C ASP A 67 2.81 -11.10 -10.77
N VAL A 68 2.38 -10.39 -9.72
CA VAL A 68 1.58 -9.17 -9.83
C VAL A 68 2.16 -8.09 -8.92
N LEU A 69 2.33 -6.89 -9.47
CA LEU A 69 2.67 -5.68 -8.69
C LEU A 69 1.41 -4.80 -8.55
N VAL A 70 1.14 -4.34 -7.31
CA VAL A 70 0.11 -3.35 -7.00
C VAL A 70 0.75 -2.17 -6.27
N SER A 71 0.85 -1.03 -6.93
CA SER A 71 1.45 0.20 -6.41
C SER A 71 0.40 1.13 -5.80
N ALA A 72 0.82 2.04 -4.90
CA ALA A 72 -0.02 3.08 -4.32
C ALA A 72 0.09 4.43 -5.05
N ASP A 73 0.81 4.49 -6.16
CA ASP A 73 0.86 5.65 -7.06
C ASP A 73 1.19 5.25 -8.51
N ALA A 74 0.88 6.16 -9.42
CA ALA A 74 1.17 6.01 -10.83
C ALA A 74 2.68 6.16 -11.12
N ALA A 75 3.39 7.06 -10.43
CA ALA A 75 4.80 7.36 -10.70
C ALA A 75 5.70 6.13 -10.45
N THR A 76 5.45 5.39 -9.37
CA THR A 76 6.16 4.14 -9.08
C THR A 76 5.85 3.06 -10.13
N MET A 77 4.60 2.94 -10.57
CA MET A 77 4.24 2.02 -11.65
C MET A 77 4.88 2.43 -12.99
N ASP A 78 4.91 3.73 -13.30
CA ASP A 78 5.60 4.27 -14.49
C ASP A 78 7.10 3.94 -14.45
N ARG A 79 7.72 4.00 -13.27
CA ARG A 79 9.10 3.55 -13.07
C ARG A 79 9.24 2.06 -13.37
N ALA A 80 8.38 1.22 -12.81
CA ALA A 80 8.39 -0.22 -13.07
C ALA A 80 8.24 -0.55 -14.57
N GLN A 81 7.41 0.22 -15.30
CA GLN A 81 7.26 0.09 -16.75
C GLN A 81 8.53 0.51 -17.51
N ARG A 82 9.13 1.67 -17.18
CA ARG A 82 10.38 2.12 -17.82
C ARG A 82 11.53 1.12 -17.61
N GLU A 83 11.60 0.50 -16.44
CA GLU A 83 12.58 -0.52 -16.10
C GLU A 83 12.20 -1.91 -16.66
N ARG A 84 11.09 -2.03 -17.42
CA ARG A 84 10.58 -3.29 -18.01
C ARG A 84 10.35 -4.40 -16.97
N LEU A 85 9.93 -4.03 -15.78
CA LEU A 85 9.63 -4.98 -14.70
C LEU A 85 8.19 -5.49 -14.76
N VAL A 86 7.30 -4.79 -15.47
CA VAL A 86 5.88 -5.15 -15.63
C VAL A 86 5.45 -5.10 -17.09
N ASP A 87 4.50 -5.95 -17.45
CA ASP A 87 3.81 -5.93 -18.74
C ASP A 87 2.85 -4.74 -18.80
N ALA A 88 3.25 -3.68 -19.51
CA ALA A 88 2.49 -2.42 -19.62
C ALA A 88 1.07 -2.63 -20.16
N SER A 89 0.84 -3.63 -21.01
CA SER A 89 -0.46 -3.92 -21.61
C SER A 89 -1.49 -4.40 -20.57
N THR A 90 -1.00 -4.93 -19.44
CA THR A 90 -1.82 -5.47 -18.36
C THR A 90 -2.18 -4.43 -17.30
N ARG A 91 -1.57 -3.24 -17.33
CA ARG A 91 -1.79 -2.21 -16.30
C ARG A 91 -3.26 -1.81 -16.21
N ARG A 92 -3.79 -1.87 -14.98
CA ARG A 92 -5.16 -1.44 -14.65
C ARG A 92 -5.13 -0.68 -13.33
N VAL A 93 -5.98 0.36 -13.21
CA VAL A 93 -6.23 0.99 -11.91
C VAL A 93 -7.31 0.19 -11.20
N ILE A 94 -7.04 -0.19 -9.96
CA ILE A 94 -7.96 -1.03 -9.16
C ILE A 94 -8.71 -0.25 -8.09
N ALA A 95 -8.19 0.90 -7.66
CA ALA A 95 -8.81 1.73 -6.62
C ALA A 95 -8.23 3.15 -6.62
N GLY A 96 -8.89 4.05 -5.91
CA GLY A 96 -8.40 5.38 -5.53
C GLY A 96 -8.32 5.54 -4.02
N ASN A 97 -7.69 6.65 -3.56
CA ASN A 97 -7.61 7.03 -2.15
C ASN A 97 -7.46 8.55 -2.00
N ALA A 98 -7.30 9.02 -0.77
CA ALA A 98 -6.95 10.40 -0.48
C ALA A 98 -5.82 10.44 0.55
N LEU A 99 -4.86 11.35 0.37
CA LEU A 99 -3.88 11.68 1.39
C LEU A 99 -4.58 12.47 2.49
N VAL A 100 -4.27 12.17 3.73
CA VAL A 100 -4.79 12.91 4.89
C VAL A 100 -3.68 13.29 5.85
N LEU A 101 -3.83 14.46 6.46
CA LEU A 101 -3.12 14.82 7.67
C LEU A 101 -3.88 14.22 8.84
N ALA A 102 -3.18 13.47 9.67
CA ALA A 102 -3.74 12.80 10.82
C ALA A 102 -2.92 13.08 12.08
N VAL A 103 -3.55 12.95 13.23
CA VAL A 103 -2.96 13.15 14.55
C VAL A 103 -3.33 11.98 15.46
N PRO A 104 -2.57 11.73 16.55
CA PRO A 104 -3.01 10.83 17.60
C PRO A 104 -4.40 11.22 18.13
N ASN A 105 -5.27 10.24 18.32
CA ASN A 105 -6.58 10.45 18.94
C ASN A 105 -6.42 10.38 20.48
N ALA A 106 -5.72 11.36 21.05
CA ALA A 106 -5.52 11.46 22.48
C ALA A 106 -6.64 12.27 23.14
N PRO A 107 -7.02 11.97 24.39
CA PRO A 107 -7.95 12.82 25.15
C PRO A 107 -7.39 14.25 25.29
N ASP A 108 -8.27 15.25 25.27
CA ASP A 108 -7.93 16.70 25.28
C ASP A 108 -7.05 17.19 26.44
N HIS A 109 -6.72 16.32 27.41
CA HIS A 109 -5.99 16.66 28.62
C HIS A 109 -4.49 16.34 28.60
N THR A 110 -3.95 15.88 27.49
CA THR A 110 -2.57 15.35 27.43
C THR A 110 -1.51 16.38 26.99
N GLY A 111 -1.83 17.68 26.90
CA GLY A 111 -0.89 18.69 26.39
C GLY A 111 -0.54 18.52 24.91
N VAL A 112 -1.32 17.74 24.18
CA VAL A 112 -1.16 17.53 22.75
C VAL A 112 -1.47 18.83 22.01
N VAL A 113 -0.58 19.24 21.15
CA VAL A 113 -0.73 20.43 20.28
C VAL A 113 -1.95 20.25 19.40
N PRO A 114 -2.91 21.18 19.41
CA PRO A 114 -4.10 21.06 18.57
C PRO A 114 -3.75 21.37 17.10
N VAL A 115 -3.30 20.36 16.36
CA VAL A 115 -3.16 20.44 14.90
C VAL A 115 -4.56 20.30 14.29
N ARG A 116 -5.01 21.32 13.54
CA ARG A 116 -6.33 21.39 12.88
C ARG A 116 -6.22 21.49 11.37
N SER A 117 -5.06 21.89 10.88
CA SER A 117 -4.80 22.12 9.46
C SER A 117 -3.34 21.87 9.10
N LEU A 118 -3.05 21.84 7.81
CA LEU A 118 -1.69 21.75 7.29
C LEU A 118 -0.81 22.94 7.78
N ASN A 119 -1.40 24.13 7.90
CA ASN A 119 -0.68 25.34 8.31
C ASN A 119 -0.16 25.26 9.77
N ASP A 120 -0.86 24.53 10.63
CA ASP A 120 -0.44 24.37 12.04
C ASP A 120 0.89 23.61 12.17
N LEU A 121 1.28 22.83 11.15
CA LEU A 121 2.57 22.17 11.11
C LEU A 121 3.75 23.15 11.10
N GLY A 122 3.53 24.40 10.68
CA GLY A 122 4.52 25.48 10.73
C GLY A 122 4.79 26.00 12.13
N THR A 123 3.92 25.74 13.12
CA THR A 123 4.04 26.29 14.45
C THR A 123 5.15 25.61 15.28
N PRO A 124 5.82 26.34 16.22
CA PRO A 124 6.90 25.75 17.04
C PRO A 124 6.45 24.63 17.98
N GLN A 125 5.17 24.56 18.29
CA GLN A 125 4.57 23.54 19.15
C GLN A 125 4.57 22.16 18.51
N VAL A 126 4.45 22.07 17.18
CA VAL A 126 4.56 20.81 16.44
C VAL A 126 6.05 20.45 16.31
N ARG A 127 6.47 19.41 16.99
CA ARG A 127 7.88 19.02 17.11
C ARG A 127 8.25 17.84 16.22
N ARG A 128 7.31 16.93 15.96
CA ARG A 128 7.56 15.69 15.21
C ARG A 128 6.41 15.43 14.24
N VAL A 129 6.77 15.36 12.94
CA VAL A 129 5.83 15.08 11.86
C VAL A 129 6.29 13.81 11.13
N ALA A 130 5.51 12.74 11.20
CA ALA A 130 5.84 11.50 10.51
C ALA A 130 5.44 11.57 9.04
N ILE A 131 6.39 11.26 8.15
CA ILE A 131 6.12 11.01 6.74
C ILE A 131 6.86 9.75 6.27
N GLY A 132 6.30 9.03 5.32
CA GLY A 132 7.06 8.01 4.60
C GLY A 132 8.26 8.61 3.87
N LYS A 133 9.36 7.88 3.73
CA LYS A 133 10.52 8.33 2.95
C LYS A 133 10.09 8.67 1.52
N PRO A 134 10.18 9.93 1.04
CA PRO A 134 9.61 10.32 -0.26
C PRO A 134 10.18 9.54 -1.45
N ALA A 135 11.42 9.04 -1.33
CA ALA A 135 12.06 8.28 -2.40
C ALA A 135 11.44 6.89 -2.65
N THR A 136 10.76 6.30 -1.66
CA THR A 136 10.28 4.91 -1.73
C THR A 136 8.82 4.73 -1.32
N VAL A 137 8.25 5.70 -0.57
CA VAL A 137 6.89 5.65 -0.02
C VAL A 137 6.01 6.67 -0.73
N PRO A 138 5.03 6.24 -1.55
CA PRO A 138 4.16 7.15 -2.30
C PRO A 138 3.47 8.22 -1.44
N ALA A 139 2.90 7.84 -0.29
CA ALA A 139 2.29 8.78 0.64
C ALA A 139 3.28 9.85 1.12
N GLY A 140 4.55 9.50 1.28
CA GLY A 140 5.61 10.44 1.66
C GLY A 140 5.99 11.41 0.53
N LEU A 141 6.00 10.94 -0.71
CA LEU A 141 6.18 11.80 -1.88
C LEU A 141 5.05 12.83 -1.97
N HIS A 142 3.79 12.38 -1.90
CA HIS A 142 2.63 13.27 -1.91
C HIS A 142 2.63 14.26 -0.72
N ALA A 143 3.04 13.81 0.47
CA ALA A 143 3.17 14.68 1.65
C ALA A 143 4.21 15.78 1.43
N ARG A 144 5.37 15.43 0.87
CA ARG A 144 6.42 16.39 0.52
C ARG A 144 5.92 17.40 -0.51
N GLU A 145 5.34 16.94 -1.62
CA GLU A 145 4.77 17.80 -2.65
C GLU A 145 3.73 18.78 -2.09
N ALA A 146 2.85 18.30 -1.19
CA ALA A 146 1.84 19.14 -0.56
C ALA A 146 2.45 20.19 0.38
N LEU A 147 3.46 19.82 1.17
CA LEU A 147 4.18 20.75 2.05
C LEU A 147 4.99 21.78 1.25
N GLU A 148 5.59 21.39 0.13
CA GLU A 148 6.29 22.30 -0.79
C GLU A 148 5.29 23.28 -1.42
N ALA A 149 4.15 22.81 -1.91
CA ALA A 149 3.09 23.65 -2.48
C ALA A 149 2.49 24.65 -1.46
N ALA A 150 2.45 24.26 -0.17
CA ALA A 150 2.02 25.15 0.92
C ALA A 150 3.11 26.08 1.44
N GLY A 151 4.35 26.03 0.93
CA GLY A 151 5.48 26.78 1.46
C GLY A 151 5.98 26.35 2.84
N LEU A 152 5.58 25.17 3.32
CA LEU A 152 5.84 24.68 4.66
C LEU A 152 7.03 23.73 4.74
N TRP A 153 7.54 23.22 3.62
CA TRP A 153 8.57 22.20 3.61
C TRP A 153 9.82 22.59 4.38
N ALA A 154 10.38 23.78 4.14
CA ALA A 154 11.59 24.23 4.82
C ALA A 154 11.44 24.31 6.35
N THR A 155 10.24 24.67 6.84
CA THR A 155 9.93 24.77 8.27
C THR A 155 9.70 23.41 8.90
N VAL A 156 9.08 22.47 8.18
CA VAL A 156 8.70 21.14 8.69
C VAL A 156 9.83 20.13 8.55
N ALA A 157 10.68 20.25 7.49
CA ALA A 157 11.74 19.30 7.19
C ALA A 157 12.67 18.95 8.37
N PRO A 158 13.12 19.90 9.21
CA PRO A 158 13.96 19.55 10.38
C PRO A 158 13.26 18.73 11.46
N ARG A 159 11.92 18.64 11.41
CA ARG A 159 11.08 17.97 12.40
C ARG A 159 10.47 16.67 11.87
N ILE A 160 10.89 16.26 10.66
CA ILE A 160 10.38 15.06 10.02
C ILE A 160 10.93 13.81 10.72
N VAL A 161 10.03 12.91 11.07
CA VAL A 161 10.33 11.53 11.46
C VAL A 161 10.07 10.65 10.23
N PRO A 162 11.12 10.16 9.57
CA PRO A 162 10.96 9.35 8.36
C PRO A 162 10.49 7.94 8.70
N ALA A 163 9.62 7.40 7.85
CA ALA A 163 9.10 6.04 7.98
C ALA A 163 9.36 5.23 6.69
N ASP A 164 9.58 3.92 6.86
CA ASP A 164 9.84 3.00 5.74
C ASP A 164 8.55 2.59 5.00
N SER A 165 7.39 2.89 5.56
CA SER A 165 6.09 2.69 4.93
C SER A 165 5.03 3.62 5.52
N VAL A 166 3.89 3.78 4.83
CA VAL A 166 2.75 4.54 5.36
C VAL A 166 2.15 3.87 6.62
N ARG A 167 2.25 2.55 6.74
CA ARG A 167 1.80 1.81 7.93
C ARG A 167 2.67 2.11 9.15
N GLN A 168 3.97 2.31 8.97
CA GLN A 168 4.83 2.75 10.06
C GLN A 168 4.49 4.18 10.50
N VAL A 169 4.12 5.08 9.58
CA VAL A 169 3.57 6.39 9.96
C VAL A 169 2.32 6.24 10.82
N LEU A 170 1.39 5.37 10.41
CA LEU A 170 0.18 5.06 11.18
C LEU A 170 0.52 4.53 12.59
N ASP A 171 1.51 3.66 12.70
CA ASP A 171 1.95 3.10 13.99
C ASP A 171 2.52 4.20 14.91
N TYR A 172 3.33 5.13 14.39
CA TYR A 172 3.84 6.26 15.16
C TYR A 172 2.70 7.16 15.67
N LEU A 173 1.71 7.44 14.81
CA LEU A 173 0.51 8.18 15.22
C LEU A 173 -0.29 7.44 16.30
N ALA A 174 -0.53 6.15 16.10
CA ALA A 174 -1.32 5.33 17.02
C ALA A 174 -0.68 5.17 18.40
N ARG A 175 0.65 5.32 18.49
CA ARG A 175 1.41 5.27 19.76
C ARG A 175 1.66 6.66 20.37
N GLY A 176 1.26 7.74 19.68
CA GLY A 176 1.54 9.10 20.14
C GLY A 176 3.04 9.47 20.08
N GLU A 177 3.82 8.80 19.26
CA GLU A 177 5.26 9.06 19.10
C GLU A 177 5.55 10.31 18.27
N VAL A 178 4.55 10.82 17.55
CA VAL A 178 4.60 12.03 16.73
C VAL A 178 3.36 12.90 16.94
N ASP A 179 3.47 14.20 16.69
CA ASP A 179 2.38 15.16 16.86
C ASP A 179 1.39 15.10 15.69
N ALA A 180 1.90 14.80 14.48
CA ALA A 180 1.12 14.67 13.26
C ALA A 180 1.82 13.73 12.26
N GLY A 181 1.08 13.30 11.25
CA GLY A 181 1.65 12.49 10.17
C GLY A 181 0.73 12.42 8.95
N PHE A 182 1.30 12.01 7.83
CA PHE A 182 0.60 11.86 6.58
C PHE A 182 0.39 10.38 6.26
N VAL A 183 -0.88 10.00 6.15
CA VAL A 183 -1.32 8.65 5.81
C VAL A 183 -2.42 8.70 4.75
N TYR A 184 -2.84 7.58 4.23
CA TYR A 184 -4.05 7.55 3.43
C TYR A 184 -5.30 7.47 4.31
N ARG A 185 -6.45 7.93 3.77
CA ARG A 185 -7.72 7.89 4.49
C ARG A 185 -8.05 6.48 5.00
N THR A 186 -7.81 5.47 4.20
CA THR A 186 -8.03 4.06 4.57
C THR A 186 -7.12 3.58 5.71
N ASP A 187 -5.88 4.10 5.80
CA ASP A 187 -4.99 3.78 6.92
C ASP A 187 -5.53 4.34 8.23
N ALA A 188 -5.93 5.62 8.24
CA ALA A 188 -6.53 6.25 9.42
C ALA A 188 -7.83 5.54 9.83
N ALA A 189 -8.67 5.19 8.87
CA ALA A 189 -9.92 4.46 9.11
C ALA A 189 -9.70 3.04 9.70
N ALA A 190 -8.54 2.46 9.53
CA ALA A 190 -8.20 1.16 10.14
C ALA A 190 -7.93 1.25 11.66
N GLN A 191 -7.67 2.46 12.20
CA GLN A 191 -7.41 2.67 13.63
C GLN A 191 -8.15 3.90 14.21
N PRO A 192 -9.47 3.98 14.07
CA PRO A 192 -10.25 5.19 14.40
C PRO A 192 -10.21 5.54 15.89
N ALA A 193 -9.99 4.57 16.77
CA ALA A 193 -9.85 4.80 18.20
C ALA A 193 -8.52 5.47 18.58
N ARG A 194 -7.50 5.38 17.73
CA ARG A 194 -6.13 5.84 18.03
C ARG A 194 -5.65 6.99 17.16
N VAL A 195 -6.25 7.13 15.98
CA VAL A 195 -5.82 8.13 14.98
C VAL A 195 -7.03 8.88 14.47
N ARG A 196 -6.92 10.22 14.45
CA ARG A 196 -7.96 11.12 13.96
C ARG A 196 -7.47 11.86 12.72
N VAL A 197 -8.28 11.86 11.68
CA VAL A 197 -8.06 12.68 10.49
C VAL A 197 -8.37 14.14 10.82
N VAL A 198 -7.45 15.02 10.45
CA VAL A 198 -7.58 16.48 10.63
C VAL A 198 -8.03 17.14 9.32
N GLN A 199 -7.38 16.77 8.23
CA GLN A 199 -7.60 17.40 6.94
C GLN A 199 -7.34 16.40 5.81
N VAL A 200 -8.15 16.47 4.75
CA VAL A 200 -7.80 15.87 3.46
C VAL A 200 -6.80 16.80 2.78
N VAL A 201 -5.65 16.25 2.42
CA VAL A 201 -4.55 17.01 1.83
C VAL A 201 -4.65 16.95 0.31
N PRO A 202 -4.77 18.09 -0.39
CA PRO A 202 -4.71 18.11 -1.84
C PRO A 202 -3.38 17.53 -2.35
N THR A 203 -3.45 16.69 -3.36
CA THR A 203 -2.29 16.12 -4.04
C THR A 203 -2.23 16.62 -5.48
N ALA A 204 -1.03 16.81 -6.01
CA ALA A 204 -0.83 17.28 -7.39
C ALA A 204 -1.46 16.33 -8.43
N ARG A 205 -1.58 15.06 -8.10
CA ARG A 205 -2.24 14.02 -8.91
C ARG A 205 -3.14 13.18 -8.00
N PRO A 206 -4.24 12.61 -8.53
CA PRO A 206 -5.07 11.69 -7.77
C PRO A 206 -4.27 10.51 -7.22
N VAL A 207 -4.54 10.13 -5.99
CA VAL A 207 -3.96 8.91 -5.41
C VAL A 207 -4.68 7.71 -6.00
N MET A 208 -3.97 6.93 -6.82
CA MET A 208 -4.52 5.78 -7.53
C MET A 208 -3.65 4.56 -7.30
N TYR A 209 -4.26 3.39 -7.32
CA TYR A 209 -3.60 2.10 -7.15
C TYR A 209 -3.56 1.33 -8.48
N PRO A 210 -2.52 1.51 -9.29
CA PRO A 210 -2.32 0.69 -10.47
C PRO A 210 -1.80 -0.70 -10.09
N ALA A 211 -2.29 -1.72 -10.81
CA ALA A 211 -1.82 -3.09 -10.76
C ALA A 211 -1.37 -3.54 -12.16
N ALA A 212 -0.35 -4.37 -12.22
CA ALA A 212 0.13 -4.96 -13.48
C ALA A 212 0.76 -6.33 -13.22
N VAL A 213 0.74 -7.19 -14.24
CA VAL A 213 1.48 -8.46 -14.26
C VAL A 213 2.97 -8.17 -14.42
N ALA A 214 3.83 -8.87 -13.67
CA ALA A 214 5.26 -8.74 -13.83
C ALA A 214 5.72 -9.26 -15.20
N GLN A 215 6.73 -8.62 -15.80
CA GLN A 215 7.26 -9.00 -17.11
C GLN A 215 7.80 -10.43 -17.13
N GLN A 216 8.40 -10.86 -16.03
CA GLN A 216 8.95 -12.20 -15.85
C GLN A 216 8.17 -12.98 -14.78
N ALA A 217 6.84 -12.87 -14.79
CA ALA A 217 5.99 -13.56 -13.85
C ALA A 217 6.24 -15.08 -13.89
N PRO A 218 6.56 -15.75 -12.76
CA PRO A 218 6.71 -17.21 -12.70
C PRO A 218 5.43 -17.96 -13.11
N GLN A 219 4.25 -17.37 -12.85
CA GLN A 219 2.94 -17.93 -13.12
C GLN A 219 2.09 -16.98 -14.01
N PRO A 220 2.46 -16.72 -15.26
CA PRO A 220 1.87 -15.62 -16.06
C PRO A 220 0.36 -15.78 -16.31
N ALA A 221 -0.14 -17.00 -16.47
CA ALA A 221 -1.56 -17.27 -16.65
C ALA A 221 -2.34 -16.96 -15.36
N LEU A 222 -1.86 -17.45 -14.23
CA LEU A 222 -2.45 -17.24 -12.90
C LEU A 222 -2.36 -15.77 -12.46
N ALA A 223 -1.27 -15.08 -12.81
CA ALA A 223 -1.10 -13.64 -12.58
C ALA A 223 -2.17 -12.82 -13.31
N ARG A 224 -2.44 -13.13 -14.58
CA ARG A 224 -3.51 -12.48 -15.35
C ARG A 224 -4.89 -12.79 -14.79
N GLU A 225 -5.11 -13.99 -14.29
CA GLU A 225 -6.35 -14.38 -13.62
C GLU A 225 -6.55 -13.64 -12.31
N PHE A 226 -5.51 -13.54 -11.48
CA PHE A 226 -5.54 -12.74 -10.26
C PHE A 226 -5.80 -11.25 -10.55
N LEU A 227 -5.17 -10.69 -11.57
CA LEU A 227 -5.43 -9.30 -11.98
C LEU A 227 -6.88 -9.08 -12.44
N ARG A 228 -7.47 -10.04 -13.19
CA ARG A 228 -8.90 -10.00 -13.55
C ARG A 228 -9.78 -10.08 -12.30
N PHE A 229 -9.42 -10.93 -11.34
CA PHE A 229 -10.14 -11.04 -10.08
C PHE A 229 -10.10 -9.74 -9.27
N LEU A 230 -8.98 -9.01 -9.25
CA LEU A 230 -8.88 -7.69 -8.61
C LEU A 230 -9.91 -6.68 -9.14
N LEU A 231 -10.32 -6.83 -10.41
CA LEU A 231 -11.31 -5.98 -11.07
C LEU A 231 -12.74 -6.51 -10.93
N SER A 232 -12.92 -7.72 -10.41
CA SER A 232 -14.22 -8.34 -10.25
C SER A 232 -14.99 -7.79 -9.05
N GLU A 233 -16.32 -7.88 -9.07
CA GLU A 233 -17.17 -7.38 -7.98
C GLU A 233 -16.79 -7.94 -6.59
N PRO A 234 -16.46 -9.23 -6.39
CA PRO A 234 -16.04 -9.73 -5.09
C PRO A 234 -14.80 -9.04 -4.52
N ALA A 235 -13.81 -8.72 -5.35
CA ALA A 235 -12.60 -8.01 -4.92
C ALA A 235 -12.86 -6.51 -4.74
N GLN A 236 -13.63 -5.91 -5.64
CA GLN A 236 -14.00 -4.50 -5.56
C GLN A 236 -14.89 -4.20 -4.34
N ALA A 237 -15.77 -5.12 -3.93
CA ALA A 237 -16.51 -5.01 -2.68
C ALA A 237 -15.57 -4.92 -1.47
N VAL A 238 -14.54 -5.78 -1.39
CA VAL A 238 -13.53 -5.70 -0.32
C VAL A 238 -12.86 -4.33 -0.27
N LEU A 239 -12.47 -3.80 -1.42
CA LEU A 239 -11.82 -2.49 -1.49
C LEU A 239 -12.76 -1.37 -1.01
N ARG A 240 -14.02 -1.36 -1.46
CA ARG A 240 -15.03 -0.39 -1.01
C ARG A 240 -15.30 -0.48 0.49
N ASP A 241 -15.49 -1.69 1.02
CA ASP A 241 -15.77 -1.93 2.45
C ASP A 241 -14.61 -1.44 3.34
N ARG A 242 -13.38 -1.43 2.79
CA ARG A 242 -12.19 -0.88 3.42
C ARG A 242 -11.98 0.62 3.18
N GLY A 243 -12.94 1.29 2.53
CA GLY A 243 -12.94 2.75 2.32
C GLY A 243 -12.10 3.23 1.12
N PHE A 244 -11.65 2.34 0.25
CA PHE A 244 -11.02 2.75 -1.01
C PHE A 244 -12.07 3.34 -1.95
N ALA A 245 -11.70 4.41 -2.64
CA ALA A 245 -12.53 4.97 -3.69
C ALA A 245 -12.51 4.06 -4.93
N PRO A 246 -13.60 4.03 -5.72
CA PRO A 246 -13.59 3.36 -7.01
C PRO A 246 -12.44 3.84 -7.89
N ALA A 247 -11.97 2.98 -8.80
CA ALA A 247 -11.08 3.41 -9.87
C ALA A 247 -11.78 4.48 -10.71
N VAL A 248 -11.21 5.67 -10.78
CA VAL A 248 -11.66 6.68 -11.73
C VAL A 248 -11.05 6.31 -13.09
N PRO A 249 -11.84 6.25 -14.16
CA PRO A 249 -11.37 5.92 -15.50
C PRO A 249 -10.30 6.88 -15.99
#